data_a6fac73710cda1914c1baac6f7693de0
#
_entry.id   a6fac73710cda1914c1baac6f7693de0
#
_cell.length_a   1.000
_cell.length_b   1.000
_cell.length_c   1.000
_cell.angle_alpha   90.00
_cell.angle_beta   90.00
_cell.angle_gamma   90.00
#
_symmetry.space_group_name_H-M   'P 1'
#
loop_
_entity.id
_entity.type
_entity.pdbx_description
1 polymer ?
#
loop_
_entity_poly.entity_id
_entity_poly.type
_entity_poly.pdbx_seq_one_letter_code
_entity_poly.pdbx_strand_id
1 'polypeptide(L)'
;MKKALFALVVSFVSVNSFSHAPFVAPSNFIVAGGHTAVFAGFAELPFDSEVAIRGFEFSLFNPNGAKKALPLTNIKAVSVADVETSQEGTYQVIGQRKADIKYANLDQRWLRVLDTKDTKLKPLSERDFISELEVNEKTPQVSVKRFDDVITYFSKGKSSKLVKNSDANLTLGYSVHPNELKKNQPLIIDLAVKGKAAKNFNVEVEKQHKSLGEQDVVMKTISNHTGKVILNLSETGAYIVTISSPNTAEKVKPIADVYRTIISLNMSE
;
A
#
# COMPACT_ATOMS: atom_id res chain seq x y z
N MET A 1 54.92 -4.52 -21.87
CA MET A 1 53.79 -3.56 -21.98
C MET A 1 52.51 -4.28 -21.56
N LYS A 2 52.03 -4.10 -20.33
CA LYS A 2 50.80 -4.71 -19.77
C LYS A 2 49.63 -3.77 -20.05
N LYS A 3 48.67 -4.20 -20.90
CA LYS A 3 47.43 -3.45 -21.15
C LYS A 3 46.46 -3.74 -20.00
N ALA A 4 46.20 -2.75 -19.16
CA ALA A 4 45.13 -2.81 -18.16
C ALA A 4 43.77 -2.58 -18.84
N LEU A 5 42.90 -3.58 -18.78
CA LEU A 5 41.51 -3.49 -19.26
C LEU A 5 40.66 -2.90 -18.12
N PHE A 6 40.24 -1.65 -18.28
CA PHE A 6 39.30 -0.99 -17.36
C PHE A 6 37.89 -1.47 -17.71
N ALA A 7 37.34 -2.34 -16.88
CA ALA A 7 35.93 -2.72 -16.98
C ALA A 7 35.07 -1.63 -16.35
N LEU A 8 34.36 -0.87 -17.20
CA LEU A 8 33.37 0.12 -16.79
C LEU A 8 32.11 -0.60 -16.29
N VAL A 9 31.95 -0.68 -14.98
CA VAL A 9 30.71 -1.16 -14.35
C VAL A 9 29.67 -0.04 -14.49
N VAL A 10 28.79 -0.17 -15.48
CA VAL A 10 27.61 0.68 -15.61
C VAL A 10 26.59 0.18 -14.60
N SER A 11 26.50 0.85 -13.47
CA SER A 11 25.43 0.65 -12.51
C SER A 11 24.12 1.14 -13.15
N PHE A 12 23.25 0.24 -13.55
CA PHE A 12 21.87 0.56 -13.89
C PHE A 12 21.16 1.07 -12.62
N VAL A 13 21.06 2.37 -12.48
CA VAL A 13 20.12 2.98 -11.56
C VAL A 13 18.75 2.76 -12.17
N SER A 14 18.02 1.76 -11.66
CA SER A 14 16.60 1.61 -11.95
C SER A 14 15.90 2.83 -11.39
N VAL A 15 15.49 3.75 -12.28
CA VAL A 15 14.61 4.86 -11.93
C VAL A 15 13.28 4.22 -11.54
N ASN A 16 13.02 4.10 -10.24
CA ASN A 16 11.71 3.73 -9.74
C ASN A 16 10.73 4.78 -10.27
N SER A 17 9.80 4.38 -11.13
CA SER A 17 8.65 5.19 -11.47
C SER A 17 7.85 5.37 -10.18
N PHE A 18 7.98 6.53 -9.55
CA PHE A 18 7.22 6.88 -8.35
C PHE A 18 5.74 6.94 -8.73
N SER A 19 5.05 5.87 -8.43
CA SER A 19 3.58 5.83 -8.54
C SER A 19 3.04 6.31 -7.21
N HIS A 20 2.35 7.44 -7.19
CA HIS A 20 1.64 7.94 -6.02
C HIS A 20 0.88 6.81 -5.33
N ALA A 21 1.27 6.48 -4.11
CA ALA A 21 0.62 5.43 -3.33
C ALA A 21 -0.59 6.00 -2.57
N PRO A 22 -1.74 5.30 -2.54
CA PRO A 22 -2.85 5.72 -1.71
C PRO A 22 -2.54 5.48 -0.24
N PHE A 23 -3.04 6.36 0.64
CA PHE A 23 -2.98 6.15 2.08
C PHE A 23 -4.24 6.67 2.77
N VAL A 24 -4.44 6.24 4.02
CA VAL A 24 -5.40 6.82 4.98
C VAL A 24 -4.73 6.92 6.34
N ALA A 25 -4.85 8.04 7.02
CA ALA A 25 -4.27 8.24 8.35
C ALA A 25 -5.14 9.16 9.21
N PRO A 26 -5.17 8.98 10.54
CA PRO A 26 -5.79 9.94 11.44
C PRO A 26 -4.86 11.15 11.63
N SER A 27 -5.40 12.28 12.02
CA SER A 27 -4.59 13.42 12.47
C SER A 27 -3.78 13.09 13.72
N ASN A 28 -4.28 12.18 14.56
CA ASN A 28 -3.62 11.67 15.74
C ASN A 28 -3.96 10.18 15.93
N PHE A 29 -2.96 9.34 16.11
CA PHE A 29 -3.16 7.90 16.39
C PHE A 29 -3.68 7.63 17.80
N ILE A 30 -3.44 8.57 18.73
CA ILE A 30 -4.04 8.58 20.08
C ILE A 30 -4.88 9.84 20.21
N VAL A 31 -6.17 9.68 20.44
CA VAL A 31 -7.17 10.76 20.48
C VAL A 31 -7.59 11.02 21.91
N ALA A 32 -7.48 12.27 22.36
CA ALA A 32 -7.98 12.71 23.67
C ALA A 32 -9.38 13.32 23.58
N GLY A 33 -9.69 13.95 22.47
CA GLY A 33 -10.95 14.71 22.27
C GLY A 33 -12.16 13.86 21.88
N GLY A 34 -13.27 14.51 21.61
CA GLY A 34 -14.50 13.89 21.10
C GLY A 34 -14.50 13.66 19.58
N HIS A 35 -13.54 14.22 18.85
CA HIS A 35 -13.43 14.13 17.40
C HIS A 35 -11.96 13.99 16.97
N THR A 36 -11.75 13.39 15.79
CA THR A 36 -10.47 13.38 15.08
C THR A 36 -10.69 13.47 13.57
N ALA A 37 -9.81 14.18 12.88
CA ALA A 37 -9.81 14.16 11.43
C ALA A 37 -9.12 12.90 10.91
N VAL A 38 -9.63 12.35 9.81
CA VAL A 38 -9.00 11.29 9.02
C VAL A 38 -8.71 11.87 7.65
N PHE A 39 -7.45 11.73 7.22
CA PHE A 39 -6.96 12.17 5.92
C PHE A 39 -6.71 10.98 5.02
N ALA A 40 -7.03 11.12 3.74
CA ALA A 40 -6.71 10.10 2.73
C ALA A 40 -6.32 10.78 1.43
N GLY A 41 -5.34 10.22 0.74
CA GLY A 41 -4.83 10.80 -0.50
C GLY A 41 -3.93 9.86 -1.26
N PHE A 42 -3.40 10.37 -2.38
CA PHE A 42 -2.29 9.79 -3.08
C PHE A 42 -1.06 10.65 -2.83
N ALA A 43 0.04 10.02 -2.49
CA ALA A 43 1.28 10.69 -2.09
C ALA A 43 2.50 10.02 -2.75
N GLU A 44 3.49 10.82 -3.10
CA GLU A 44 4.82 10.36 -3.47
C GLU A 44 5.67 10.10 -2.21
N LEU A 45 5.58 11.02 -1.25
CA LEU A 45 6.21 10.89 0.07
C LEU A 45 5.20 10.45 1.13
N PRO A 46 5.57 9.62 2.11
CA PRO A 46 4.66 9.15 3.15
C PRO A 46 3.91 10.29 3.86
N PHE A 47 2.57 10.23 3.79
CA PHE A 47 1.63 11.19 4.38
C PHE A 47 1.60 12.61 3.76
N ASP A 48 2.40 12.90 2.74
CA ASP A 48 2.37 14.17 2.02
C ASP A 48 1.40 14.06 0.82
N SER A 49 0.13 14.33 1.08
CA SER A 49 -0.94 14.15 0.11
C SER A 49 -0.90 15.20 -1.00
N GLU A 50 -0.79 14.78 -2.24
CA GLU A 50 -0.76 15.64 -3.42
C GLU A 50 -2.08 15.63 -4.19
N VAL A 51 -2.81 14.52 -4.12
CA VAL A 51 -4.07 14.31 -4.82
C VAL A 51 -5.08 13.63 -3.90
N ALA A 52 -6.31 14.17 -3.84
CA ALA A 52 -7.42 13.58 -3.10
C ALA A 52 -7.69 12.14 -3.56
N ILE A 53 -7.96 11.24 -2.62
CA ILE A 53 -8.25 9.84 -2.94
C ILE A 53 -9.61 9.72 -3.63
N ARG A 54 -9.67 8.91 -4.69
CA ARG A 54 -10.91 8.67 -5.43
C ARG A 54 -11.05 7.19 -5.76
N GLY A 55 -12.28 6.74 -5.93
CA GLY A 55 -12.61 5.37 -6.29
C GLY A 55 -12.43 4.37 -5.15
N PHE A 56 -12.30 4.83 -3.91
CA PHE A 56 -12.31 4.02 -2.71
C PHE A 56 -13.62 4.22 -1.94
N GLU A 57 -14.15 3.12 -1.41
CA GLU A 57 -15.25 3.12 -0.46
C GLU A 57 -14.69 3.00 0.95
N PHE A 58 -15.00 3.97 1.82
CA PHE A 58 -14.48 4.00 3.17
C PHE A 58 -15.51 3.52 4.19
N SER A 59 -15.04 2.76 5.15
CA SER A 59 -15.78 2.31 6.32
C SER A 59 -15.02 2.60 7.60
N LEU A 60 -15.77 2.98 8.65
CA LEU A 60 -15.28 3.12 10.00
C LEU A 60 -15.85 1.98 10.86
N PHE A 61 -14.97 1.31 11.59
CA PHE A 61 -15.34 0.38 12.64
C PHE A 61 -15.09 1.03 14.00
N ASN A 62 -16.13 1.08 14.81
CA ASN A 62 -16.08 1.59 16.19
C ASN A 62 -15.46 0.54 17.14
N PRO A 63 -15.04 0.91 18.35
CA PRO A 63 -14.48 -0.01 19.33
C PRO A 63 -15.37 -1.21 19.69
N ASN A 64 -16.69 -1.05 19.59
CA ASN A 64 -17.69 -2.12 19.81
C ASN A 64 -17.91 -3.03 18.60
N GLY A 65 -17.20 -2.81 17.49
CA GLY A 65 -17.31 -3.58 16.25
C GLY A 65 -18.38 -3.09 15.28
N ALA A 66 -19.14 -2.04 15.62
CA ALA A 66 -20.12 -1.49 14.70
C ALA A 66 -19.44 -0.85 13.48
N LYS A 67 -19.89 -1.25 12.29
CA LYS A 67 -19.42 -0.71 10.99
C LYS A 67 -20.37 0.37 10.51
N LYS A 68 -19.82 1.48 10.03
CA LYS A 68 -20.56 2.53 9.30
C LYS A 68 -19.79 3.01 8.08
N ALA A 69 -20.48 3.47 7.07
CA ALA A 69 -19.85 4.18 5.95
C ALA A 69 -19.16 5.45 6.46
N LEU A 70 -18.00 5.76 5.91
CA LEU A 70 -17.25 6.98 6.21
C LEU A 70 -17.08 7.80 4.93
N PRO A 71 -18.03 8.67 4.58
CA PRO A 71 -17.89 9.55 3.44
C PRO A 71 -16.76 10.55 3.67
N LEU A 72 -15.90 10.75 2.68
CA LEU A 72 -14.82 11.74 2.71
C LEU A 72 -15.20 12.94 1.84
N THR A 73 -14.90 14.13 2.33
CA THR A 73 -14.95 15.37 1.54
C THR A 73 -13.63 15.53 0.80
N ASN A 74 -13.70 15.63 -0.53
CA ASN A 74 -12.53 15.79 -1.37
C ASN A 74 -12.25 17.29 -1.57
N ILE A 75 -11.04 17.70 -1.19
CA ILE A 75 -10.45 18.96 -1.65
C ILE A 75 -9.40 18.63 -2.73
N LYS A 76 -8.64 19.61 -3.23
CA LYS A 76 -7.74 19.36 -4.35
C LYS A 76 -6.65 18.32 -4.04
N ALA A 77 -5.97 18.51 -2.91
CA ALA A 77 -4.80 17.71 -2.55
C ALA A 77 -5.13 16.51 -1.65
N VAL A 78 -6.22 16.56 -0.88
CA VAL A 78 -6.52 15.55 0.14
C VAL A 78 -8.02 15.33 0.30
N SER A 79 -8.40 14.15 0.74
CA SER A 79 -9.77 13.82 1.18
C SER A 79 -9.79 13.77 2.71
N VAL A 80 -10.85 14.33 3.32
CA VAL A 80 -10.97 14.47 4.78
C VAL A 80 -12.31 13.97 5.26
N ALA A 81 -12.31 13.28 6.39
CA ALA A 81 -13.50 12.99 7.17
C ALA A 81 -13.32 13.45 8.62
N ASP A 82 -14.39 13.95 9.24
CA ASP A 82 -14.48 14.13 10.68
C ASP A 82 -15.06 12.87 11.31
N VAL A 83 -14.36 12.33 12.31
CA VAL A 83 -14.77 11.13 13.03
C VAL A 83 -15.05 11.46 14.48
N GLU A 84 -16.31 11.28 14.89
CA GLU A 84 -16.69 11.35 16.28
C GLU A 84 -16.11 10.16 17.05
N THR A 85 -15.43 10.45 18.15
CA THR A 85 -14.78 9.47 19.05
C THR A 85 -15.47 9.45 20.42
N SER A 86 -16.75 9.07 20.44
CA SER A 86 -17.56 9.03 21.67
C SER A 86 -17.24 7.84 22.59
N GLN A 87 -16.66 6.74 22.04
CA GLN A 87 -16.36 5.53 22.77
C GLN A 87 -14.84 5.40 23.01
N GLU A 88 -14.46 4.92 24.20
CA GLU A 88 -13.08 4.50 24.45
C GLU A 88 -12.75 3.20 23.69
N GLY A 89 -11.52 3.06 23.24
CA GLY A 89 -11.04 1.90 22.50
C GLY A 89 -10.50 2.26 21.12
N THR A 90 -10.32 1.23 20.30
CA THR A 90 -9.69 1.35 18.97
C THR A 90 -10.73 1.47 17.88
N TYR A 91 -10.58 2.50 17.09
CA TYR A 91 -11.27 2.72 15.82
C TYR A 91 -10.40 2.20 14.67
N GLN A 92 -11.04 1.65 13.64
CA GLN A 92 -10.37 1.24 12.42
C GLN A 92 -11.04 1.90 11.21
N VAL A 93 -10.25 2.49 10.34
CA VAL A 93 -10.72 2.99 9.04
C VAL A 93 -10.15 2.11 7.94
N ILE A 94 -11.01 1.70 7.02
CA ILE A 94 -10.65 0.95 5.82
C ILE A 94 -11.24 1.63 4.61
N GLY A 95 -10.39 1.93 3.65
CA GLY A 95 -10.78 2.30 2.29
C GLY A 95 -10.50 1.15 1.34
N GLN A 96 -11.47 0.78 0.51
CA GLN A 96 -11.38 -0.36 -0.41
C GLN A 96 -11.64 0.07 -1.83
N ARG A 97 -10.86 -0.45 -2.77
CA ARG A 97 -11.05 -0.27 -4.21
C ARG A 97 -10.84 -1.59 -4.92
N LYS A 98 -11.72 -1.86 -5.88
CA LYS A 98 -11.59 -2.97 -6.82
C LYS A 98 -11.50 -2.40 -8.23
N ALA A 99 -10.54 -2.88 -9.00
CA ALA A 99 -10.34 -2.48 -10.39
C ALA A 99 -9.95 -3.71 -11.24
N ASP A 100 -10.23 -3.64 -12.54
CA ASP A 100 -9.69 -4.61 -13.48
C ASP A 100 -8.37 -4.08 -14.04
N ILE A 101 -7.36 -4.95 -14.07
CA ILE A 101 -6.08 -4.67 -14.72
C ILE A 101 -6.03 -5.50 -16.00
N LYS A 102 -5.92 -4.82 -17.12
CA LYS A 102 -5.70 -5.45 -18.42
C LYS A 102 -4.22 -5.68 -18.65
N TYR A 103 -3.87 -6.84 -19.16
CA TYR A 103 -2.56 -7.17 -19.67
C TYR A 103 -2.67 -7.60 -21.11
N ALA A 104 -1.67 -7.27 -21.92
CA ALA A 104 -1.56 -7.75 -23.30
C ALA A 104 -0.18 -8.38 -23.52
N ASN A 105 -0.13 -9.36 -24.43
CA ASN A 105 1.13 -10.01 -24.80
C ASN A 105 1.65 -9.41 -26.09
N LEU A 106 2.80 -8.71 -26.00
CA LEU A 106 3.58 -8.23 -27.13
C LEU A 106 5.03 -8.71 -26.95
N ASP A 107 5.65 -9.15 -28.01
CA ASP A 107 7.04 -9.64 -28.00
C ASP A 107 7.30 -10.71 -26.90
N GLN A 108 6.32 -11.60 -26.69
CA GLN A 108 6.35 -12.65 -25.65
C GLN A 108 6.40 -12.12 -24.20
N ARG A 109 6.06 -10.84 -23.98
CA ARG A 109 5.96 -10.21 -22.68
C ARG A 109 4.51 -9.87 -22.37
N TRP A 110 4.02 -10.25 -21.20
CA TRP A 110 2.72 -9.83 -20.67
C TRP A 110 2.92 -8.54 -19.90
N LEU A 111 2.54 -7.44 -20.50
CA LEU A 111 2.68 -6.12 -19.92
C LEU A 111 1.31 -5.51 -19.64
N ARG A 112 1.26 -4.66 -18.64
CA ARG A 112 0.05 -3.96 -18.23
C ARG A 112 -0.36 -3.00 -19.34
N VAL A 113 -1.64 -2.99 -19.68
CA VAL A 113 -2.21 -2.03 -20.64
C VAL A 113 -2.61 -0.76 -19.89
N LEU A 114 -2.13 0.37 -20.35
CA LEU A 114 -2.46 1.69 -19.82
C LEU A 114 -3.18 2.53 -20.87
N ASP A 115 -4.25 3.22 -20.46
CA ASP A 115 -4.86 4.29 -21.25
C ASP A 115 -3.93 5.51 -21.18
N THR A 116 -3.01 5.60 -22.12
CA THR A 116 -2.14 6.77 -22.27
C THR A 116 -2.33 7.40 -23.65
N LYS A 117 -2.45 8.70 -23.66
CA LYS A 117 -2.54 9.53 -24.88
C LYS A 117 -1.17 9.95 -25.40
N ASP A 118 -0.10 9.56 -24.72
CA ASP A 118 1.25 9.89 -25.15
C ASP A 118 1.60 9.10 -26.41
N THR A 119 1.90 9.80 -27.48
CA THR A 119 2.32 9.23 -28.78
C THR A 119 3.83 9.08 -28.92
N LYS A 120 4.60 9.62 -27.97
CA LYS A 120 6.07 9.53 -27.94
C LYS A 120 6.56 8.56 -26.87
N LEU A 121 6.07 7.33 -26.95
CA LEU A 121 6.49 6.30 -26.04
C LEU A 121 7.92 5.83 -26.34
N LYS A 122 8.67 5.49 -25.28
CA LYS A 122 9.95 4.79 -25.42
C LYS A 122 9.73 3.43 -26.12
N PRO A 123 10.78 2.81 -26.70
CA PRO A 123 10.68 1.45 -27.22
C PRO A 123 10.09 0.48 -26.19
N LEU A 124 9.36 -0.53 -26.65
CA LEU A 124 8.70 -1.52 -25.77
C LEU A 124 9.70 -2.23 -24.85
N SER A 125 10.94 -2.44 -25.31
CA SER A 125 12.02 -3.03 -24.49
C SER A 125 12.43 -2.19 -23.27
N GLU A 126 12.09 -0.91 -23.24
CA GLU A 126 12.43 0.04 -22.17
C GLU A 126 11.21 0.39 -21.30
N ARG A 127 10.08 -0.28 -21.51
CA ARG A 127 8.82 -0.05 -20.78
C ARG A 127 8.34 -1.30 -20.09
N ASP A 128 7.63 -1.12 -18.99
CA ASP A 128 6.91 -2.14 -18.23
C ASP A 128 5.38 -2.10 -18.47
N PHE A 129 4.93 -1.33 -19.49
CA PHE A 129 3.53 -1.20 -19.89
C PHE A 129 3.38 -1.14 -21.43
N ILE A 130 2.14 -1.34 -21.87
CA ILE A 130 1.69 -1.21 -23.26
C ILE A 130 0.61 -0.13 -23.29
N SER A 131 0.64 0.76 -24.30
CA SER A 131 -0.47 1.68 -24.54
C SER A 131 -1.67 0.94 -25.13
N GLU A 132 -2.89 1.34 -24.78
CA GLU A 132 -4.11 0.83 -25.47
C GLU A 132 -4.04 1.02 -26.98
N LEU A 133 -3.35 2.04 -27.47
CA LEU A 133 -3.14 2.32 -28.90
C LEU A 133 -2.28 1.26 -29.61
N GLU A 134 -1.47 0.51 -28.90
CA GLU A 134 -0.60 -0.55 -29.42
C GLU A 134 -1.30 -1.93 -29.42
N VAL A 135 -2.48 -2.03 -28.80
CA VAL A 135 -3.26 -3.26 -28.70
C VAL A 135 -4.27 -3.33 -29.84
N ASN A 136 -4.32 -4.45 -30.55
CA ASN A 136 -5.28 -4.71 -31.62
C ASN A 136 -6.05 -6.01 -31.34
N GLU A 137 -7.02 -6.34 -32.20
CA GLU A 137 -7.88 -7.51 -32.05
C GLU A 137 -7.13 -8.85 -32.04
N LYS A 138 -5.94 -8.92 -32.63
CA LYS A 138 -5.11 -10.13 -32.67
C LYS A 138 -4.15 -10.22 -31.47
N THR A 139 -4.01 -9.14 -30.70
CA THR A 139 -3.13 -9.12 -29.52
C THR A 139 -3.73 -9.95 -28.40
N PRO A 140 -3.06 -11.00 -27.89
CA PRO A 140 -3.56 -11.77 -26.77
C PRO A 140 -3.71 -10.90 -25.53
N GLN A 141 -4.88 -10.90 -24.91
CA GLN A 141 -5.18 -10.10 -23.73
C GLN A 141 -5.73 -10.96 -22.60
N VAL A 142 -5.57 -10.48 -21.37
CA VAL A 142 -6.19 -11.03 -20.18
C VAL A 142 -6.51 -9.92 -19.19
N SER A 143 -7.58 -10.08 -18.43
CA SER A 143 -7.92 -9.18 -17.33
C SER A 143 -7.85 -9.93 -16.01
N VAL A 144 -7.22 -9.32 -15.00
CA VAL A 144 -7.20 -9.80 -13.62
C VAL A 144 -7.76 -8.73 -12.70
N LYS A 145 -8.35 -9.14 -11.58
CA LYS A 145 -8.87 -8.19 -10.60
C LYS A 145 -7.74 -7.72 -9.70
N ARG A 146 -7.75 -6.42 -9.41
CA ARG A 146 -6.91 -5.80 -8.40
C ARG A 146 -7.77 -5.34 -7.24
N PHE A 147 -7.35 -5.68 -6.05
CA PHE A 147 -7.95 -5.27 -4.80
C PHE A 147 -6.94 -4.41 -4.04
N ASP A 148 -7.29 -3.15 -3.82
CA ASP A 148 -6.50 -2.22 -3.01
C ASP A 148 -7.25 -1.94 -1.71
N ASP A 149 -6.60 -2.14 -0.56
CA ASP A 149 -7.08 -1.73 0.76
C ASP A 149 -6.12 -0.68 1.34
N VAL A 150 -6.66 0.40 1.90
CA VAL A 150 -5.91 1.35 2.74
C VAL A 150 -6.49 1.30 4.15
N ILE A 151 -5.63 1.12 5.17
CA ILE A 151 -6.06 0.82 6.54
C ILE A 151 -5.31 1.72 7.53
N THR A 152 -6.03 2.20 8.53
CA THR A 152 -5.42 2.84 9.70
C THR A 152 -6.21 2.54 10.97
N TYR A 153 -5.53 2.69 12.10
CA TYR A 153 -6.08 2.49 13.43
C TYR A 153 -5.78 3.73 14.28
N PHE A 154 -6.73 4.11 15.13
CA PHE A 154 -6.49 5.13 16.16
C PHE A 154 -7.31 4.78 17.40
N SER A 155 -6.85 5.20 18.57
CA SER A 155 -7.50 4.84 19.84
C SER A 155 -7.84 6.08 20.64
N LYS A 156 -9.02 6.05 21.28
CA LYS A 156 -9.37 6.96 22.36
C LYS A 156 -9.13 6.28 23.69
N GLY A 157 -8.32 6.88 24.56
CA GLY A 157 -7.94 6.24 25.81
C GLY A 157 -7.14 4.96 25.58
N LYS A 158 -7.56 3.87 26.23
CA LYS A 158 -6.90 2.57 26.09
C LYS A 158 -7.32 1.88 24.80
N SER A 159 -6.38 1.22 24.14
CA SER A 159 -6.67 0.39 22.98
C SER A 159 -7.58 -0.77 23.36
N SER A 160 -8.50 -1.12 22.47
CA SER A 160 -9.36 -2.30 22.60
C SER A 160 -8.96 -3.37 21.60
N LYS A 161 -9.46 -4.58 21.78
CA LYS A 161 -9.23 -5.67 20.82
C LYS A 161 -9.66 -5.21 19.41
N LEU A 162 -8.80 -5.49 18.43
CA LEU A 162 -9.12 -5.20 17.05
C LEU A 162 -10.34 -5.99 16.57
N VAL A 163 -11.19 -5.31 15.84
CA VAL A 163 -12.33 -5.97 15.17
C VAL A 163 -11.77 -6.86 14.05
N LYS A 164 -12.19 -8.12 14.04
CA LYS A 164 -11.87 -9.00 12.91
C LYS A 164 -12.58 -8.45 11.66
N ASN A 165 -11.79 -7.96 10.73
CA ASN A 165 -12.36 -7.48 9.48
C ASN A 165 -12.53 -8.64 8.50
N SER A 166 -13.74 -9.15 8.40
CA SER A 166 -14.13 -10.17 7.42
C SER A 166 -14.15 -9.63 5.97
N ASP A 167 -14.22 -8.32 5.81
CA ASP A 167 -14.40 -7.67 4.51
C ASP A 167 -13.06 -7.28 3.87
N ALA A 168 -11.94 -7.35 4.60
CA ALA A 168 -10.62 -7.08 4.05
C ALA A 168 -10.24 -8.11 2.98
N ASN A 169 -9.73 -7.64 1.85
CA ASN A 169 -9.24 -8.51 0.77
C ASN A 169 -8.01 -9.30 1.21
N LEU A 170 -7.16 -8.69 2.03
CA LEU A 170 -6.04 -9.32 2.72
C LEU A 170 -6.32 -9.28 4.22
N THR A 171 -6.49 -10.44 4.85
CA THR A 171 -6.67 -10.54 6.30
C THR A 171 -5.34 -10.33 7.01
N LEU A 172 -5.34 -9.46 8.02
CA LEU A 172 -4.17 -9.10 8.82
C LEU A 172 -4.36 -9.56 10.27
N GLY A 173 -3.36 -10.26 10.79
CA GLY A 173 -3.20 -10.53 12.23
C GLY A 173 -1.96 -9.81 12.74
N TYR A 174 -1.99 -9.30 13.96
CA TYR A 174 -0.87 -8.57 14.56
C TYR A 174 -0.44 -9.21 15.88
N SER A 175 0.87 -9.35 16.10
CA SER A 175 1.43 -9.83 17.38
C SER A 175 1.31 -8.81 18.51
N VAL A 176 1.27 -7.52 18.14
CA VAL A 176 1.13 -6.36 19.03
C VAL A 176 0.04 -5.47 18.46
N HIS A 177 -0.74 -4.82 19.31
CA HIS A 177 -1.77 -3.89 18.84
C HIS A 177 -1.15 -2.74 18.02
N PRO A 178 -1.68 -2.38 16.83
CA PRO A 178 -1.08 -1.36 15.95
C PRO A 178 -0.88 0.03 16.59
N ASN A 179 -1.68 0.38 17.61
CA ASN A 179 -1.53 1.65 18.34
C ASN A 179 -0.69 1.53 19.62
N GLU A 180 -0.07 0.37 19.86
CA GLU A 180 0.79 0.10 21.03
C GLU A 180 2.20 -0.31 20.60
N LEU A 181 2.57 0.00 19.37
CA LEU A 181 3.89 -0.30 18.84
C LEU A 181 4.94 0.56 19.54
N LYS A 182 6.00 -0.11 19.99
CA LYS A 182 7.14 0.53 20.65
C LYS A 182 8.41 0.31 19.84
N LYS A 183 9.29 1.30 19.94
CA LYS A 183 10.63 1.25 19.39
C LYS A 183 11.36 -0.05 19.77
N ASN A 184 12.03 -0.65 18.79
CA ASN A 184 12.77 -1.91 18.95
C ASN A 184 11.92 -3.13 19.36
N GLN A 185 10.58 -3.04 19.33
CA GLN A 185 9.71 -4.17 19.52
C GLN A 185 9.35 -4.78 18.15
N PRO A 186 9.63 -6.06 17.88
CA PRO A 186 9.24 -6.69 16.64
C PRO A 186 7.73 -6.70 16.47
N LEU A 187 7.24 -6.22 15.32
CA LEU A 187 5.86 -6.39 14.90
C LEU A 187 5.78 -7.57 13.93
N ILE A 188 5.07 -8.62 14.33
CA ILE A 188 4.76 -9.73 13.41
C ILE A 188 3.38 -9.50 12.84
N ILE A 189 3.29 -9.56 11.50
CA ILE A 189 2.03 -9.48 10.76
C ILE A 189 1.76 -10.83 10.11
N ASP A 190 0.64 -11.45 10.44
CA ASP A 190 0.12 -12.65 9.78
C ASP A 190 -0.76 -12.25 8.60
N LEU A 191 -0.44 -12.72 7.41
CA LEU A 191 -1.11 -12.38 6.16
C LEU A 191 -1.86 -13.58 5.60
N ALA A 192 -3.14 -13.39 5.26
CA ALA A 192 -3.93 -14.42 4.59
C ALA A 192 -4.85 -13.83 3.51
N VAL A 193 -4.95 -14.52 2.38
CA VAL A 193 -5.91 -14.24 1.30
C VAL A 193 -6.91 -15.40 1.25
N LYS A 194 -8.20 -15.09 1.39
CA LYS A 194 -9.28 -16.10 1.37
C LYS A 194 -9.00 -17.27 2.32
N GLY A 195 -8.48 -16.97 3.53
CA GLY A 195 -8.14 -17.94 4.56
C GLY A 195 -6.87 -18.76 4.33
N LYS A 196 -6.12 -18.52 3.25
CA LYS A 196 -4.85 -19.17 2.95
C LYS A 196 -3.69 -18.22 3.21
N ALA A 197 -2.57 -18.75 3.75
CA ALA A 197 -1.35 -17.98 3.98
C ALA A 197 -0.88 -17.24 2.72
N ALA A 198 -0.72 -15.93 2.81
CA ALA A 198 -0.23 -15.07 1.72
C ALA A 198 1.31 -15.16 1.67
N LYS A 199 1.83 -16.11 0.89
CA LYS A 199 3.26 -16.41 0.76
C LYS A 199 3.93 -15.51 -0.27
N ASN A 200 5.18 -15.13 0.00
CA ASN A 200 6.03 -14.35 -0.91
C ASN A 200 5.43 -12.98 -1.28
N PHE A 201 4.52 -12.43 -0.47
CA PHE A 201 4.04 -11.07 -0.65
C PHE A 201 5.18 -10.09 -0.39
N ASN A 202 5.34 -9.12 -1.27
CA ASN A 202 6.30 -8.04 -1.08
C ASN A 202 5.82 -7.13 0.04
N VAL A 203 6.74 -6.70 0.89
CA VAL A 203 6.47 -5.77 1.98
C VAL A 203 7.50 -4.67 1.93
N GLU A 204 7.04 -3.44 1.81
CA GLU A 204 7.85 -2.23 1.85
C GLU A 204 7.38 -1.37 3.01
N VAL A 205 8.30 -0.85 3.80
CA VAL A 205 8.03 0.02 4.93
C VAL A 205 8.70 1.36 4.66
N GLU A 206 7.89 2.40 4.69
CA GLU A 206 8.31 3.78 4.50
C GLU A 206 8.02 4.57 5.76
N LYS A 207 8.92 5.48 6.11
CA LYS A 207 8.78 6.33 7.28
C LYS A 207 8.46 7.76 6.87
N GLN A 208 7.58 8.42 7.62
CA GLN A 208 7.33 9.84 7.43
C GLN A 208 8.62 10.64 7.66
N HIS A 209 8.95 11.52 6.73
CA HIS A 209 10.09 12.40 6.82
C HIS A 209 9.96 13.40 7.97
N LYS A 210 11.09 13.66 8.63
CA LYS A 210 11.24 14.74 9.59
C LYS A 210 12.05 15.91 9.02
N SER A 211 12.84 15.63 7.97
CA SER A 211 13.69 16.61 7.30
C SER A 211 13.90 16.24 5.82
N LEU A 212 14.28 17.22 5.01
CA LEU A 212 14.62 17.00 3.60
C LEU A 212 15.85 16.09 3.46
N GLY A 213 15.77 15.14 2.53
CA GLY A 213 16.88 14.25 2.20
C GLY A 213 16.98 12.98 3.04
N GLU A 214 16.01 12.70 3.91
CA GLU A 214 15.87 11.40 4.58
C GLU A 214 15.46 10.33 3.56
N GLN A 215 15.83 9.08 3.83
CA GLN A 215 15.34 7.93 3.04
C GLN A 215 13.93 7.57 3.48
N ASP A 216 13.00 7.48 2.52
CA ASP A 216 11.61 7.07 2.77
C ASP A 216 11.55 5.61 3.15
N VAL A 217 12.17 4.76 2.31
CA VAL A 217 12.13 3.31 2.46
C VAL A 217 13.14 2.88 3.52
N VAL A 218 12.63 2.42 4.66
CA VAL A 218 13.44 1.93 5.79
C VAL A 218 13.56 0.41 5.81
N MET A 219 12.67 -0.32 5.10
CA MET A 219 12.73 -1.79 5.04
C MET A 219 12.03 -2.31 3.78
N LYS A 220 12.65 -3.33 3.15
CA LYS A 220 12.01 -4.19 2.14
C LYS A 220 12.19 -5.65 2.56
N THR A 221 11.11 -6.41 2.52
CA THR A 221 11.10 -7.84 2.86
C THR A 221 9.98 -8.56 2.13
N ILE A 222 9.84 -9.87 2.36
CA ILE A 222 8.74 -10.68 1.83
C ILE A 222 8.13 -11.53 2.93
N SER A 223 6.85 -11.87 2.79
CA SER A 223 6.20 -12.81 3.70
C SER A 223 6.74 -14.23 3.48
N ASN A 224 6.88 -14.97 4.57
CA ASN A 224 7.40 -16.34 4.55
C ASN A 224 6.34 -17.37 4.07
N HIS A 225 6.70 -18.66 4.09
CA HIS A 225 5.83 -19.76 3.66
C HIS A 225 4.56 -19.94 4.51
N THR A 226 4.49 -19.36 5.72
CA THR A 226 3.30 -19.34 6.58
C THR A 226 2.51 -18.02 6.48
N GLY A 227 2.93 -17.08 5.60
CA GLY A 227 2.31 -15.77 5.45
C GLY A 227 2.73 -14.77 6.52
N LYS A 228 3.83 -15.00 7.25
CA LYS A 228 4.30 -14.09 8.30
C LYS A 228 5.34 -13.12 7.78
N VAL A 229 5.25 -11.89 8.27
CA VAL A 229 6.24 -10.83 8.10
C VAL A 229 6.69 -10.35 9.47
N ILE A 230 7.98 -10.10 9.63
CA ILE A 230 8.55 -9.52 10.86
C ILE A 230 9.12 -8.16 10.51
N LEU A 231 8.61 -7.11 11.15
CA LEU A 231 9.07 -5.75 11.02
C LEU A 231 9.86 -5.36 12.28
N ASN A 232 11.13 -5.03 12.10
CA ASN A 232 12.01 -4.52 13.15
C ASN A 232 12.27 -3.03 12.88
N LEU A 233 11.51 -2.16 13.54
CA LEU A 233 11.59 -0.73 13.36
C LEU A 233 12.30 -0.11 14.57
N SER A 234 13.32 0.70 14.31
CA SER A 234 14.21 1.24 15.33
C SER A 234 13.96 2.70 15.70
N GLU A 235 13.05 3.36 14.99
CA GLU A 235 12.78 4.79 15.17
C GLU A 235 11.30 5.04 15.44
N THR A 236 11.00 6.03 16.24
CA THR A 236 9.64 6.51 16.50
C THR A 236 9.11 7.34 15.32
N GLY A 237 7.79 7.39 15.19
CA GLY A 237 7.11 8.18 14.17
C GLY A 237 6.06 7.41 13.38
N ALA A 238 5.53 8.05 12.36
CA ALA A 238 4.52 7.46 11.49
C ALA A 238 5.17 6.66 10.33
N TYR A 239 4.55 5.53 9.99
CA TYR A 239 5.00 4.60 8.97
C TYR A 239 3.87 4.22 8.04
N ILE A 240 4.20 4.02 6.78
CA ILE A 240 3.37 3.33 5.79
C ILE A 240 3.97 1.95 5.53
N VAL A 241 3.15 0.91 5.69
CA VAL A 241 3.51 -0.47 5.35
C VAL A 241 2.70 -0.88 4.13
N THR A 242 3.35 -1.03 2.99
CA THR A 242 2.76 -1.50 1.75
C THR A 242 3.01 -3.00 1.59
N ILE A 243 1.94 -3.77 1.50
CA ILE A 243 1.95 -5.22 1.30
C ILE A 243 1.30 -5.52 -0.04
N SER A 244 1.99 -6.21 -0.94
CA SER A 244 1.47 -6.50 -2.28
C SER A 244 1.75 -7.93 -2.72
N SER A 245 0.84 -8.47 -3.53
CA SER A 245 1.03 -9.76 -4.18
C SER A 245 2.39 -9.82 -4.90
N PRO A 246 3.00 -11.02 -5.02
CA PRO A 246 4.18 -11.20 -5.85
C PRO A 246 3.93 -10.71 -7.28
N ASN A 247 4.93 -10.06 -7.86
CA ASN A 247 4.87 -9.68 -9.27
C ASN A 247 4.88 -10.95 -10.15
N THR A 248 3.96 -10.99 -11.12
CA THR A 248 4.02 -12.01 -12.16
C THR A 248 5.15 -11.66 -13.13
N ALA A 249 6.05 -12.62 -13.41
CA ALA A 249 7.08 -12.40 -14.40
C ALA A 249 6.45 -12.12 -15.77
N GLU A 250 7.00 -11.18 -16.53
CA GLU A 250 6.44 -10.74 -17.82
C GLU A 250 6.26 -11.85 -18.86
N LYS A 251 7.06 -12.92 -18.77
CA LYS A 251 6.93 -14.10 -19.63
C LYS A 251 5.79 -15.05 -19.23
N VAL A 252 5.17 -14.81 -18.07
CA VAL A 252 4.09 -15.63 -17.53
C VAL A 252 2.76 -14.92 -17.67
N LYS A 253 1.76 -15.61 -18.25
CA LYS A 253 0.41 -15.08 -18.38
C LYS A 253 -0.18 -14.80 -16.98
N PRO A 254 -0.61 -13.55 -16.68
CA PRO A 254 -1.27 -13.25 -15.43
C PRO A 254 -2.64 -13.94 -15.36
N ILE A 255 -2.86 -14.75 -14.32
CA ILE A 255 -4.14 -15.48 -14.11
C ILE A 255 -4.72 -15.27 -12.72
N ALA A 256 -3.91 -14.76 -11.79
CA ALA A 256 -4.31 -14.57 -10.40
C ALA A 256 -4.71 -13.12 -10.11
N ASP A 257 -5.68 -12.96 -9.23
CA ASP A 257 -6.02 -11.66 -8.66
C ASP A 257 -4.82 -11.03 -7.95
N VAL A 258 -4.72 -9.71 -8.00
CA VAL A 258 -3.66 -8.91 -7.37
C VAL A 258 -4.20 -8.23 -6.12
N TYR A 259 -3.49 -8.34 -5.01
CA TYR A 259 -3.85 -7.72 -3.74
C TYR A 259 -2.79 -6.71 -3.33
N ARG A 260 -3.21 -5.55 -2.87
CA ARG A 260 -2.34 -4.56 -2.25
C ARG A 260 -3.04 -3.98 -1.03
N THR A 261 -2.37 -4.01 0.11
CA THR A 261 -2.86 -3.38 1.34
C THR A 261 -1.81 -2.41 1.85
N ILE A 262 -2.23 -1.19 2.14
CA ILE A 262 -1.41 -0.13 2.67
C ILE A 262 -1.90 0.20 4.08
N ILE A 263 -1.01 0.13 5.06
CA ILE A 263 -1.32 0.33 6.47
C ILE A 263 -0.57 1.54 6.99
N SER A 264 -1.27 2.49 7.57
CA SER A 264 -0.66 3.60 8.30
C SER A 264 -0.59 3.27 9.78
N LEU A 265 0.61 3.34 10.35
CA LEU A 265 0.93 3.00 11.73
C LEU A 265 1.71 4.14 12.39
N ASN A 266 1.72 4.16 13.72
CA ASN A 266 2.60 5.04 14.49
C ASN A 266 3.32 4.26 15.57
N MET A 267 4.61 4.54 15.71
CA MET A 267 5.48 3.93 16.72
C MET A 267 5.84 4.95 17.80
N SER A 268 5.61 4.59 19.03
CA SER A 268 5.98 5.37 20.22
C SER A 268 7.36 4.95 20.77
N GLU A 269 7.83 5.67 21.79
CA GLU A 269 9.02 5.32 22.56
C GLU A 269 8.86 3.98 23.28
#